data_00f4e14deae9b4a78a2be323b292ed6e
#
_entry.id   00f4e14deae9b4a78a2be323b292ed6e
#
_cell.length_a   1.000
_cell.length_b   1.000
_cell.length_c   1.000
_cell.angle_alpha   90.00
_cell.angle_beta   90.00
_cell.angle_gamma   90.00
#
_symmetry.space_group_name_H-M   'P 1'
#
loop_
_entity.id
_entity.type
_entity.pdbx_description
1 polymer ?
#
loop_
_entity_poly.entity_id
_entity_poly.type
_entity_poly.pdbx_seq_one_letter_code
_entity_poly.pdbx_strand_id
1 'polypeptide(L)'
;MTRIAFPQKLQPRQAFRPNTLLLVLAVAAVGYSSVRFFLDRSDYSKGNEAYRRVNCSVATGYFDRVINGWRIADIGGYASLAQQEKSECLAFKPAFDQEQAGEISPAIIAYKNFISNHQTDSFLVNAARDRVKSLFEKTKPETLATPKLCDNLSQLKTDLIPQPDQTLPPLYFACAEKYASVKAYDKATAMSESFLNDYPQHALAPQVKAAWAKSLVAQAKEEGAGDLPAPQRSSSTAGGSPTVTIRNDSPEPMRIVFSGPEGRIEELEGCTTCQEYAGTGPESCPNQGPVGEYALQPGEYDVVVKSTGSKRVNPFKGTWTMNAGSTYTNCFYIVTNPVDEQPTSTP
;
A
#
# COMPACT_ATOMS: atom_id res chain seq x y z
N MET A 1 24.71 -22.42 -109.27
CA MET A 1 23.74 -22.10 -108.20
C MET A 1 24.44 -21.24 -107.16
N THR A 2 24.27 -19.91 -107.26
CA THR A 2 25.02 -18.91 -106.50
C THR A 2 24.13 -18.52 -105.25
N ARG A 3 24.65 -18.71 -104.01
CA ARG A 3 24.01 -18.33 -102.82
C ARG A 3 24.52 -16.93 -102.42
N ILE A 4 23.59 -15.97 -102.30
CA ILE A 4 23.87 -14.65 -101.82
C ILE A 4 23.67 -14.65 -100.28
N ALA A 5 24.73 -14.30 -99.52
CA ALA A 5 24.68 -14.13 -98.05
C ALA A 5 24.35 -12.63 -97.73
N PHE A 6 23.34 -12.41 -96.96
CA PHE A 6 23.00 -11.08 -96.45
C PHE A 6 23.79 -10.81 -95.11
N PRO A 7 24.39 -9.61 -94.93
CA PRO A 7 25.03 -9.29 -93.67
C PRO A 7 23.98 -8.96 -92.59
N GLN A 8 24.02 -9.66 -91.47
CA GLN A 8 23.27 -9.32 -90.30
C GLN A 8 23.83 -8.00 -89.69
N LYS A 9 22.99 -6.99 -89.65
CA LYS A 9 23.24 -5.74 -88.90
C LYS A 9 23.21 -6.07 -87.39
N LEU A 10 24.36 -6.09 -86.75
CA LEU A 10 24.54 -6.10 -85.31
C LEU A 10 23.99 -4.73 -84.78
N GLN A 11 22.88 -4.79 -84.07
CA GLN A 11 22.41 -3.64 -83.28
C GLN A 11 23.42 -3.37 -82.17
N PRO A 12 23.83 -2.10 -81.91
CA PRO A 12 24.69 -1.81 -80.80
C PRO A 12 23.90 -2.03 -79.50
N ARG A 13 24.31 -3.02 -78.70
CA ARG A 13 23.88 -3.14 -77.31
C ARG A 13 24.31 -1.82 -76.60
N GLN A 14 23.31 -1.00 -76.24
CA GLN A 14 23.58 0.14 -75.35
C GLN A 14 24.15 -0.39 -74.05
N ALA A 15 25.41 -0.30 -73.84
CA ALA A 15 26.07 -0.60 -72.58
C ALA A 15 25.62 0.49 -71.59
N PHE A 16 24.67 0.11 -70.72
CA PHE A 16 24.29 0.93 -69.57
C PHE A 16 25.55 1.25 -68.77
N ARG A 17 26.02 2.52 -68.76
CA ARG A 17 27.17 2.93 -67.99
C ARG A 17 26.83 2.77 -66.50
N PRO A 18 27.56 1.99 -65.71
CA PRO A 18 27.27 1.68 -64.31
C PRO A 18 27.11 2.95 -63.45
N ASN A 19 27.76 4.05 -63.81
CA ASN A 19 27.64 5.35 -63.14
C ASN A 19 26.26 6.01 -63.29
N THR A 20 25.55 5.79 -64.39
CA THR A 20 24.23 6.37 -64.61
C THR A 20 23.17 5.67 -63.76
N LEU A 21 23.29 4.37 -63.59
CA LEU A 21 22.40 3.57 -62.71
C LEU A 21 22.57 3.98 -61.24
N LEU A 22 23.79 4.16 -60.76
CA LEU A 22 24.11 4.62 -59.42
C LEU A 22 23.55 6.02 -59.15
N LEU A 23 23.64 6.92 -60.12
CA LEU A 23 23.11 8.29 -59.99
C LEU A 23 21.59 8.32 -59.93
N VAL A 24 20.90 7.51 -60.70
CA VAL A 24 19.45 7.37 -60.68
C VAL A 24 18.99 6.77 -59.34
N LEU A 25 19.67 5.76 -58.84
CA LEU A 25 19.34 5.16 -57.52
C LEU A 25 19.60 6.16 -56.39
N ALA A 26 20.65 6.95 -56.42
CA ALA A 26 20.94 7.99 -55.43
C ALA A 26 19.88 9.08 -55.41
N VAL A 27 19.46 9.58 -56.57
CA VAL A 27 18.37 10.59 -56.68
C VAL A 27 17.06 10.03 -56.22
N ALA A 28 16.71 8.80 -56.55
CA ALA A 28 15.52 8.13 -56.07
C ALA A 28 15.53 7.93 -54.53
N ALA A 29 16.66 7.56 -53.97
CA ALA A 29 16.85 7.41 -52.53
C ALA A 29 16.70 8.74 -51.79
N VAL A 30 17.27 9.83 -52.29
CA VAL A 30 17.13 11.17 -51.71
C VAL A 30 15.70 11.66 -51.83
N GLY A 31 15.05 11.50 -52.98
CA GLY A 31 13.62 11.88 -53.17
C GLY A 31 12.70 11.12 -52.23
N TYR A 32 12.85 9.83 -52.12
CA TYR A 32 12.11 8.99 -51.20
C TYR A 32 12.32 9.39 -49.72
N SER A 33 13.60 9.59 -49.33
CA SER A 33 13.93 9.99 -47.96
C SER A 33 13.32 11.34 -47.58
N SER A 34 13.27 12.29 -48.53
CA SER A 34 12.63 13.60 -48.30
C SER A 34 11.13 13.48 -48.10
N VAL A 35 10.43 12.76 -48.96
CA VAL A 35 8.98 12.52 -48.82
C VAL A 35 8.69 11.80 -47.49
N ARG A 36 9.47 10.78 -47.18
CA ARG A 36 9.30 10.05 -45.94
C ARG A 36 9.51 10.92 -44.70
N PHE A 37 10.51 11.79 -44.69
CA PHE A 37 10.75 12.75 -43.63
C PHE A 37 9.52 13.65 -43.35
N PHE A 38 8.89 14.19 -44.38
CA PHE A 38 7.71 15.04 -44.21
C PHE A 38 6.50 14.25 -43.68
N LEU A 39 6.30 13.01 -44.12
CA LEU A 39 5.25 12.15 -43.63
C LEU A 39 5.47 11.78 -42.16
N ASP A 40 6.67 11.35 -41.80
CA ASP A 40 7.04 11.00 -40.43
C ASP A 40 6.88 12.20 -39.50
N ARG A 41 7.34 13.40 -39.92
CA ARG A 41 7.15 14.65 -39.17
C ARG A 41 5.68 14.96 -38.94
N SER A 42 4.83 14.84 -39.96
CA SER A 42 3.40 15.12 -39.88
C SER A 42 2.68 14.13 -38.93
N ASP A 43 2.92 12.83 -39.11
CA ASP A 43 2.27 11.82 -38.29
C ASP A 43 2.81 11.87 -36.84
N TYR A 44 4.13 12.08 -36.63
CA TYR A 44 4.69 12.30 -35.31
C TYR A 44 4.06 13.51 -34.61
N SER A 45 3.94 14.64 -35.30
CA SER A 45 3.32 15.85 -34.72
C SER A 45 1.89 15.60 -34.26
N LYS A 46 1.08 14.88 -35.04
CA LYS A 46 -0.30 14.51 -34.65
C LYS A 46 -0.30 13.50 -33.48
N GLY A 47 0.61 12.55 -33.49
CA GLY A 47 0.80 11.60 -32.40
C GLY A 47 1.20 12.29 -31.10
N ASN A 48 2.18 13.20 -31.15
CA ASN A 48 2.63 13.98 -30.00
C ASN A 48 1.53 14.93 -29.47
N GLU A 49 0.72 15.55 -30.36
CA GLU A 49 -0.43 16.33 -29.92
C GLU A 49 -1.45 15.47 -29.13
N ALA A 50 -1.76 14.28 -29.63
CA ALA A 50 -2.64 13.34 -28.94
C ALA A 50 -2.02 12.86 -27.63
N TYR A 51 -0.71 12.56 -27.61
CA TYR A 51 0.07 12.21 -26.42
C TYR A 51 -0.03 13.29 -25.34
N ARG A 52 0.17 14.57 -25.72
CA ARG A 52 0.06 15.71 -24.81
C ARG A 52 -1.38 15.96 -24.31
N ARG A 53 -2.38 15.42 -24.97
CA ARG A 53 -3.78 15.40 -24.50
C ARG A 53 -4.13 14.14 -23.71
N VAL A 54 -3.11 13.30 -23.38
CA VAL A 54 -3.29 12.01 -22.67
C VAL A 54 -4.21 11.05 -23.45
N ASN A 55 -4.33 11.22 -24.74
CA ASN A 55 -5.10 10.33 -25.60
C ASN A 55 -4.19 9.27 -26.24
N CYS A 56 -3.76 8.33 -25.41
CA CYS A 56 -2.82 7.28 -25.79
C CYS A 56 -3.35 6.37 -26.91
N SER A 57 -4.66 6.14 -26.98
CA SER A 57 -5.26 5.33 -28.05
C SER A 57 -5.09 5.95 -29.42
N VAL A 58 -5.25 7.27 -29.54
CA VAL A 58 -5.03 8.00 -30.80
C VAL A 58 -3.54 8.16 -31.08
N ALA A 59 -2.74 8.51 -30.04
CA ALA A 59 -1.31 8.73 -30.17
C ALA A 59 -0.58 7.50 -30.72
N THR A 60 -0.86 6.32 -30.17
CA THR A 60 -0.23 5.06 -30.61
C THR A 60 -0.50 4.74 -32.07
N GLY A 61 -1.70 5.03 -32.58
CA GLY A 61 -2.05 4.85 -33.98
C GLY A 61 -1.23 5.72 -34.95
N TYR A 62 -0.90 6.96 -34.56
CA TYR A 62 0.01 7.82 -35.33
C TYR A 62 1.45 7.37 -35.20
N PHE A 63 1.90 7.03 -34.01
CA PHE A 63 3.25 6.53 -33.75
C PHE A 63 3.53 5.24 -34.54
N ASP A 64 2.54 4.33 -34.63
CA ASP A 64 2.66 3.13 -35.44
C ASP A 64 2.93 3.40 -36.91
N ARG A 65 2.28 4.43 -37.51
CA ARG A 65 2.56 4.81 -38.89
C ARG A 65 3.99 5.33 -39.08
N VAL A 66 4.49 6.09 -38.11
CA VAL A 66 5.88 6.54 -38.10
C VAL A 66 6.83 5.37 -37.96
N ILE A 67 6.64 4.49 -36.95
CA ILE A 67 7.53 3.38 -36.63
C ILE A 67 7.59 2.34 -37.75
N ASN A 68 6.42 1.92 -38.27
CA ASN A 68 6.30 0.86 -39.27
C ASN A 68 6.56 1.32 -40.71
N GLY A 69 6.73 2.63 -40.95
CA GLY A 69 7.06 3.13 -42.27
C GLY A 69 8.46 2.73 -42.73
N TRP A 70 8.55 2.11 -43.91
CA TRP A 70 9.86 1.77 -44.50
C TRP A 70 10.69 3.05 -44.69
N ARG A 71 11.95 3.04 -44.29
CA ARG A 71 12.88 4.16 -44.39
C ARG A 71 14.32 3.66 -44.60
N ILE A 72 15.11 4.48 -45.26
CA ILE A 72 16.54 4.21 -45.44
C ILE A 72 17.31 4.65 -44.18
N ALA A 73 16.88 5.75 -43.55
CA ALA A 73 17.42 6.29 -42.29
C ALA A 73 16.32 7.05 -41.53
N ASP A 74 16.43 7.11 -40.20
CA ASP A 74 15.57 7.91 -39.34
C ASP A 74 16.00 9.39 -39.33
N ILE A 75 15.75 10.07 -40.44
CA ILE A 75 16.11 11.49 -40.61
C ILE A 75 15.20 12.32 -39.67
N GLY A 76 15.83 13.06 -38.73
CA GLY A 76 15.10 13.85 -37.73
C GLY A 76 14.69 13.07 -36.47
N GLY A 77 14.98 11.76 -36.37
CA GLY A 77 14.76 10.96 -35.15
C GLY A 77 13.30 10.68 -34.82
N TYR A 78 12.37 10.94 -35.75
CA TYR A 78 10.93 10.81 -35.48
C TYR A 78 10.49 9.38 -35.14
N ALA A 79 11.14 8.36 -35.71
CA ALA A 79 10.81 6.98 -35.39
C ALA A 79 11.25 6.59 -33.98
N SER A 80 12.42 7.04 -33.59
CA SER A 80 12.94 6.82 -32.23
C SER A 80 12.10 7.51 -31.17
N LEU A 81 11.73 8.77 -31.41
CA LEU A 81 10.81 9.54 -30.55
C LEU A 81 9.42 8.89 -30.46
N ALA A 82 8.86 8.51 -31.62
CA ALA A 82 7.56 7.83 -31.66
C ALA A 82 7.59 6.49 -30.91
N GLN A 83 8.70 5.73 -31.00
CA GLN A 83 8.87 4.48 -30.26
C GLN A 83 8.89 4.71 -28.76
N GLN A 84 9.59 5.73 -28.28
CA GLN A 84 9.65 6.09 -26.87
C GLN A 84 8.27 6.51 -26.34
N GLU A 85 7.62 7.49 -26.99
CA GLU A 85 6.32 8.00 -26.56
C GLU A 85 5.20 6.95 -26.67
N LYS A 86 5.27 6.06 -27.67
CA LYS A 86 4.39 4.90 -27.77
C LYS A 86 4.56 3.95 -26.60
N SER A 87 5.80 3.63 -26.21
CA SER A 87 6.08 2.73 -25.09
C SER A 87 5.55 3.30 -23.77
N GLU A 88 5.70 4.61 -23.54
CA GLU A 88 5.13 5.29 -22.40
C GLU A 88 3.60 5.25 -22.41
N CYS A 89 2.97 5.50 -23.55
CA CYS A 89 1.52 5.40 -23.70
C CYS A 89 0.98 4.01 -23.37
N LEU A 90 1.65 2.96 -23.85
CA LEU A 90 1.25 1.58 -23.57
C LEU A 90 1.40 1.23 -22.09
N ALA A 91 2.42 1.75 -21.42
CA ALA A 91 2.63 1.57 -20.00
C ALA A 91 1.66 2.39 -19.12
N PHE A 92 1.26 3.59 -19.58
CA PHE A 92 0.31 4.47 -18.87
C PHE A 92 -1.15 3.97 -18.99
N LYS A 93 -1.51 3.40 -20.14
CA LYS A 93 -2.89 3.03 -20.48
C LYS A 93 -3.59 2.16 -19.43
N PRO A 94 -2.98 1.11 -18.86
CA PRO A 94 -3.66 0.27 -17.85
C PRO A 94 -4.13 1.06 -16.62
N ALA A 95 -3.34 2.02 -16.14
CA ALA A 95 -3.72 2.87 -15.01
C ALA A 95 -4.90 3.78 -15.38
N PHE A 96 -4.85 4.35 -16.58
CA PHE A 96 -5.93 5.20 -17.09
C PHE A 96 -7.24 4.43 -17.31
N ASP A 97 -7.17 3.22 -17.85
CA ASP A 97 -8.36 2.36 -18.06
C ASP A 97 -9.01 2.00 -16.70
N GLN A 98 -8.23 1.68 -15.68
CA GLN A 98 -8.73 1.42 -14.32
C GLN A 98 -9.42 2.67 -13.73
N GLU A 99 -8.82 3.85 -13.90
CA GLU A 99 -9.44 5.10 -13.47
C GLU A 99 -10.79 5.33 -14.16
N GLN A 100 -10.86 5.14 -15.49
CA GLN A 100 -12.10 5.28 -16.25
C GLN A 100 -13.17 4.24 -15.87
N ALA A 101 -12.76 3.06 -15.43
CA ALA A 101 -13.64 2.02 -14.89
C ALA A 101 -14.12 2.31 -13.45
N GLY A 102 -13.63 3.39 -12.81
CA GLY A 102 -13.94 3.71 -11.42
C GLY A 102 -13.18 2.86 -10.40
N GLU A 103 -12.19 2.11 -10.84
CA GLU A 103 -11.31 1.28 -9.98
C GLU A 103 -10.21 2.15 -9.35
N ILE A 104 -10.59 3.06 -8.46
CA ILE A 104 -9.72 4.15 -7.99
C ILE A 104 -8.45 3.65 -7.31
N SER A 105 -8.56 2.74 -6.33
CA SER A 105 -7.38 2.23 -5.61
C SER A 105 -6.42 1.43 -6.51
N PRO A 106 -6.88 0.53 -7.39
CA PRO A 106 -6.05 -0.07 -8.43
C PRO A 106 -5.37 0.95 -9.34
N ALA A 107 -6.10 1.98 -9.81
CA ALA A 107 -5.57 3.02 -10.67
C ALA A 107 -4.41 3.80 -10.00
N ILE A 108 -4.58 4.21 -8.73
CA ILE A 108 -3.53 4.89 -7.95
C ILE A 108 -2.24 4.05 -7.92
N ILE A 109 -2.37 2.75 -7.63
CA ILE A 109 -1.21 1.85 -7.57
C ILE A 109 -0.57 1.66 -8.96
N ALA A 110 -1.38 1.54 -9.99
CA ALA A 110 -0.88 1.41 -11.36
C ALA A 110 -0.14 2.69 -11.81
N TYR A 111 -0.69 3.88 -11.50
CA TYR A 111 0.01 5.16 -11.74
C TYR A 111 1.31 5.26 -10.93
N LYS A 112 1.31 4.89 -9.65
CA LYS A 112 2.53 4.86 -8.83
C LYS A 112 3.61 3.98 -9.47
N ASN A 113 3.24 2.79 -9.94
CA ASN A 113 4.18 1.88 -10.61
C ASN A 113 4.68 2.46 -11.94
N PHE A 114 3.80 3.09 -12.72
CA PHE A 114 4.18 3.80 -13.94
C PHE A 114 5.21 4.91 -13.64
N ILE A 115 4.93 5.77 -12.65
CA ILE A 115 5.83 6.86 -12.23
C ILE A 115 7.19 6.34 -11.79
N SER A 116 7.23 5.23 -11.04
CA SER A 116 8.49 4.65 -10.52
C SER A 116 9.37 4.03 -11.62
N ASN A 117 8.78 3.65 -12.76
CA ASN A 117 9.49 2.94 -13.83
C ASN A 117 9.84 3.82 -15.04
N HIS A 118 9.49 5.11 -15.02
CA HIS A 118 9.73 6.03 -16.13
C HIS A 118 10.51 7.27 -15.69
N GLN A 119 11.04 8.00 -16.67
CA GLN A 119 11.85 9.20 -16.40
C GLN A 119 10.98 10.29 -15.72
N THR A 120 11.52 10.93 -14.70
CA THR A 120 10.82 11.88 -13.83
C THR A 120 10.28 13.12 -14.53
N ASP A 121 10.85 13.50 -15.66
CA ASP A 121 10.49 14.68 -16.46
C ASP A 121 9.61 14.37 -17.67
N SER A 122 9.22 13.11 -17.87
CA SER A 122 8.27 12.73 -18.90
C SER A 122 6.90 13.40 -18.70
N PHE A 123 6.27 13.80 -19.80
CA PHE A 123 4.94 14.42 -19.79
C PHE A 123 3.89 13.51 -19.12
N LEU A 124 3.85 12.22 -19.47
CA LEU A 124 2.89 11.28 -18.88
C LEU A 124 3.18 10.96 -17.41
N VAL A 125 4.43 11.03 -16.96
CA VAL A 125 4.76 10.91 -15.53
C VAL A 125 4.17 12.07 -14.75
N ASN A 126 4.28 13.30 -15.25
CA ASN A 126 3.65 14.46 -14.61
C ASN A 126 2.12 14.35 -14.63
N ALA A 127 1.53 13.94 -15.75
CA ALA A 127 0.10 13.69 -15.86
C ALA A 127 -0.38 12.61 -14.88
N ALA A 128 0.39 11.53 -14.69
CA ALA A 128 0.10 10.48 -13.72
C ALA A 128 0.12 11.01 -12.28
N ARG A 129 1.12 11.84 -11.93
CA ARG A 129 1.19 12.50 -10.60
C ARG A 129 -0.02 13.36 -10.32
N ASP A 130 -0.43 14.19 -11.28
CA ASP A 130 -1.59 15.06 -11.13
C ASP A 130 -2.88 14.27 -11.00
N ARG A 131 -3.02 13.15 -11.73
CA ARG A 131 -4.16 12.24 -11.59
C ARG A 131 -4.21 11.59 -10.21
N VAL A 132 -3.11 11.06 -9.72
CA VAL A 132 -3.04 10.47 -8.37
C VAL A 132 -3.48 11.49 -7.32
N LYS A 133 -2.94 12.72 -7.37
CA LYS A 133 -3.35 13.81 -6.45
C LYS A 133 -4.85 14.08 -6.53
N SER A 134 -5.38 14.24 -7.75
CA SER A 134 -6.82 14.48 -7.98
C SER A 134 -7.69 13.32 -7.48
N LEU A 135 -7.24 12.07 -7.61
CA LEU A 135 -7.97 10.89 -7.11
C LEU A 135 -8.04 10.89 -5.58
N PHE A 136 -6.94 11.24 -4.89
CA PHE A 136 -6.96 11.41 -3.43
C PHE A 136 -7.89 12.54 -2.99
N GLU A 137 -7.87 13.68 -3.67
CA GLU A 137 -8.69 14.85 -3.31
C GLU A 137 -10.19 14.64 -3.51
N LYS A 138 -10.57 13.88 -4.54
CA LYS A 138 -11.98 13.67 -4.92
C LYS A 138 -12.62 12.43 -4.31
N THR A 139 -11.83 11.53 -3.73
CA THR A 139 -12.33 10.24 -3.25
C THR A 139 -12.29 10.19 -1.74
N LYS A 140 -13.37 9.73 -1.12
CA LYS A 140 -13.44 9.57 0.34
C LYS A 140 -12.44 8.52 0.84
N PRO A 141 -11.85 8.71 2.04
CA PRO A 141 -10.90 7.76 2.63
C PRO A 141 -11.44 6.32 2.71
N GLU A 142 -12.72 6.14 3.05
CA GLU A 142 -13.35 4.82 3.16
C GLU A 142 -13.42 4.08 1.81
N THR A 143 -13.57 4.83 0.71
CA THR A 143 -13.55 4.27 -0.66
C THR A 143 -12.13 3.94 -1.10
N LEU A 144 -11.15 4.77 -0.70
CA LEU A 144 -9.73 4.52 -0.98
C LEU A 144 -9.19 3.33 -0.18
N ALA A 145 -9.70 3.09 1.03
CA ALA A 145 -9.20 2.07 1.96
C ALA A 145 -9.49 0.64 1.47
N THR A 146 -8.77 0.22 0.45
CA THR A 146 -8.72 -1.18 0.03
C THR A 146 -7.46 -1.83 0.56
N PRO A 147 -7.44 -3.16 0.85
CA PRO A 147 -6.23 -3.84 1.33
C PRO A 147 -5.01 -3.55 0.46
N LYS A 148 -5.20 -3.53 -0.87
CA LYS A 148 -4.12 -3.27 -1.82
C LYS A 148 -3.54 -1.85 -1.70
N LEU A 149 -4.38 -0.82 -1.51
CA LEU A 149 -3.89 0.55 -1.31
C LEU A 149 -3.23 0.68 0.07
N CYS A 150 -3.87 0.14 1.10
CA CYS A 150 -3.36 0.22 2.47
C CYS A 150 -1.98 -0.44 2.63
N ASP A 151 -1.74 -1.60 1.98
CA ASP A 151 -0.43 -2.26 1.95
C ASP A 151 0.65 -1.42 1.24
N ASN A 152 0.27 -0.51 0.36
CA ASN A 152 1.18 0.37 -0.39
C ASN A 152 1.26 1.80 0.17
N LEU A 153 0.57 2.10 1.26
CA LEU A 153 0.41 3.47 1.75
C LEU A 153 1.76 4.13 2.11
N SER A 154 2.67 3.39 2.75
CA SER A 154 4.01 3.87 3.09
C SER A 154 4.86 4.26 1.87
N GLN A 155 4.65 3.57 0.73
CA GLN A 155 5.35 3.86 -0.51
C GLN A 155 4.76 5.05 -1.29
N LEU A 156 3.51 5.43 -0.98
CA LEU A 156 2.83 6.59 -1.58
C LEU A 156 3.09 7.88 -0.79
N LYS A 157 3.55 7.78 0.46
CA LYS A 157 3.58 8.85 1.47
C LYS A 157 4.38 10.09 1.06
N THR A 158 5.45 9.96 0.29
CA THR A 158 6.42 11.05 0.11
C THR A 158 6.11 12.02 -1.02
N ASP A 159 5.60 11.54 -2.17
CA ASP A 159 5.54 12.37 -3.39
C ASP A 159 4.17 12.49 -4.05
N LEU A 160 3.24 11.58 -3.73
CA LEU A 160 2.01 11.42 -4.50
C LEU A 160 0.75 11.82 -3.73
N ILE A 161 0.81 11.88 -2.39
CA ILE A 161 -0.34 12.23 -1.56
C ILE A 161 -0.37 13.76 -1.37
N PRO A 162 -1.45 14.44 -1.81
CA PRO A 162 -1.58 15.87 -1.59
C PRO A 162 -1.82 16.14 -0.10
N GLN A 163 -1.20 17.21 0.44
CA GLN A 163 -1.37 17.63 1.83
C GLN A 163 -1.36 16.44 2.82
N PRO A 164 -0.22 15.73 2.96
CA PRO A 164 -0.16 14.46 3.69
C PRO A 164 -0.77 14.53 5.11
N ASP A 165 -0.54 15.64 5.82
CA ASP A 165 -1.03 15.83 7.18
C ASP A 165 -2.57 15.92 7.28
N GLN A 166 -3.25 16.21 6.18
CA GLN A 166 -4.71 16.23 6.11
C GLN A 166 -5.28 14.93 5.51
N THR A 167 -4.58 14.36 4.53
CA THR A 167 -5.05 13.19 3.76
C THR A 167 -4.74 11.88 4.46
N LEU A 168 -3.56 11.75 5.08
CA LEU A 168 -3.12 10.49 5.68
C LEU A 168 -3.88 10.09 6.95
N PRO A 169 -4.17 10.99 7.92
CA PRO A 169 -4.85 10.59 9.14
C PRO A 169 -6.19 9.89 8.89
N PRO A 170 -7.16 10.45 8.14
CA PRO A 170 -8.41 9.75 7.87
C PRO A 170 -8.21 8.47 7.04
N LEU A 171 -7.19 8.42 6.19
CA LEU A 171 -6.90 7.22 5.39
C LEU A 171 -6.30 6.08 6.22
N TYR A 172 -5.38 6.37 7.15
CA TYR A 172 -4.89 5.36 8.11
C TYR A 172 -6.03 4.78 8.93
N PHE A 173 -6.93 5.64 9.43
CA PHE A 173 -8.10 5.19 10.18
C PHE A 173 -9.01 4.29 9.34
N ALA A 174 -9.35 4.72 8.13
CA ALA A 174 -10.17 3.92 7.21
C ALA A 174 -9.49 2.58 6.83
N CYS A 175 -8.17 2.56 6.67
CA CYS A 175 -7.41 1.33 6.44
C CYS A 175 -7.48 0.38 7.66
N ALA A 176 -7.33 0.91 8.88
CA ALA A 176 -7.45 0.12 10.10
C ALA A 176 -8.84 -0.52 10.22
N GLU A 177 -9.91 0.26 10.01
CA GLU A 177 -11.28 -0.26 10.02
C GLU A 177 -11.51 -1.30 8.92
N LYS A 178 -10.96 -1.07 7.72
CA LYS A 178 -11.07 -2.02 6.62
C LYS A 178 -10.40 -3.35 6.95
N TYR A 179 -9.19 -3.34 7.50
CA TYR A 179 -8.51 -4.54 7.92
C TYR A 179 -9.25 -5.26 9.06
N ALA A 180 -9.75 -4.53 10.05
CA ALA A 180 -10.57 -5.11 11.12
C ALA A 180 -11.83 -5.79 10.55
N SER A 181 -12.51 -5.18 9.58
CA SER A 181 -13.71 -5.73 8.94
C SER A 181 -13.47 -7.04 8.20
N VAL A 182 -12.25 -7.29 7.72
CA VAL A 182 -11.84 -8.55 7.07
C VAL A 182 -11.03 -9.45 7.99
N LYS A 183 -11.03 -9.16 9.30
CA LYS A 183 -10.34 -9.91 10.36
C LYS A 183 -8.80 -9.98 10.20
N ALA A 184 -8.21 -9.06 9.48
CA ALA A 184 -6.77 -8.90 9.36
C ALA A 184 -6.24 -8.03 10.52
N TYR A 185 -6.41 -8.50 11.76
CA TYR A 185 -6.19 -7.72 12.98
C TYR A 185 -4.76 -7.19 13.15
N ASP A 186 -3.76 -7.97 12.76
CA ASP A 186 -2.36 -7.52 12.83
C ASP A 186 -2.12 -6.28 11.93
N LYS A 187 -2.73 -6.27 10.74
CA LYS A 187 -2.66 -5.13 9.83
C LYS A 187 -3.49 -3.94 10.35
N ALA A 188 -4.65 -4.19 10.96
CA ALA A 188 -5.45 -3.14 11.60
C ALA A 188 -4.66 -2.48 12.75
N THR A 189 -3.97 -3.29 13.58
CA THR A 189 -3.08 -2.83 14.63
C THR A 189 -1.95 -1.97 14.06
N ALA A 190 -1.22 -2.45 13.03
CA ALA A 190 -0.13 -1.71 12.42
C ALA A 190 -0.58 -0.35 11.84
N MET A 191 -1.77 -0.26 11.24
CA MET A 191 -2.33 1.02 10.76
C MET A 191 -2.66 1.97 11.91
N SER A 192 -3.24 1.44 13.00
CA SER A 192 -3.58 2.24 14.19
C SER A 192 -2.35 2.74 14.91
N GLU A 193 -1.33 1.91 15.07
CA GLU A 193 -0.03 2.28 15.64
C GLU A 193 0.67 3.35 14.77
N SER A 194 0.70 3.16 13.45
CA SER A 194 1.27 4.14 12.52
C SER A 194 0.54 5.48 12.62
N PHE A 195 -0.80 5.47 12.73
CA PHE A 195 -1.56 6.69 12.94
C PHE A 195 -1.17 7.39 14.25
N LEU A 196 -1.16 6.67 15.37
CA LEU A 196 -0.91 7.24 16.69
C LEU A 196 0.54 7.72 16.87
N ASN A 197 1.49 7.07 16.20
CA ASN A 197 2.89 7.50 16.18
C ASN A 197 3.09 8.78 15.36
N ASP A 198 2.49 8.85 14.17
CA ASP A 198 2.66 9.98 13.26
C ASP A 198 1.77 11.19 13.66
N TYR A 199 0.58 10.93 14.24
CA TYR A 199 -0.48 11.92 14.49
C TYR A 199 -1.11 11.82 15.89
N PRO A 200 -0.32 11.79 16.99
CA PRO A 200 -0.83 11.52 18.35
C PRO A 200 -1.84 12.57 18.85
N GLN A 201 -1.77 13.81 18.34
CA GLN A 201 -2.62 14.95 18.73
C GLN A 201 -3.76 15.23 17.74
N HIS A 202 -3.94 14.39 16.72
CA HIS A 202 -4.98 14.58 15.74
C HIS A 202 -6.38 14.33 16.35
N ALA A 203 -7.40 15.06 15.87
CA ALA A 203 -8.78 14.96 16.38
C ALA A 203 -9.38 13.54 16.30
N LEU A 204 -8.89 12.69 15.37
CA LEU A 204 -9.29 11.29 15.25
C LEU A 204 -8.57 10.35 16.23
N ALA A 205 -7.54 10.78 16.97
CA ALA A 205 -6.77 9.90 17.83
C ALA A 205 -7.62 9.12 18.87
N PRO A 206 -8.61 9.74 19.54
CA PRO A 206 -9.50 8.99 20.43
C PRO A 206 -10.32 7.93 19.71
N GLN A 207 -10.80 8.22 18.49
CA GLN A 207 -11.59 7.28 17.68
C GLN A 207 -10.72 6.11 17.19
N VAL A 208 -9.48 6.39 16.77
CA VAL A 208 -8.52 5.36 16.38
C VAL A 208 -8.20 4.43 17.55
N LYS A 209 -7.96 4.98 18.75
CA LYS A 209 -7.75 4.18 19.97
C LYS A 209 -8.93 3.27 20.27
N ALA A 210 -10.16 3.81 20.17
CA ALA A 210 -11.38 3.04 20.41
C ALA A 210 -11.56 1.91 19.38
N ALA A 211 -11.38 2.19 18.10
CA ALA A 211 -11.45 1.20 17.03
C ALA A 211 -10.37 0.13 17.17
N TRP A 212 -9.15 0.52 17.52
CA TRP A 212 -8.04 -0.39 17.77
C TRP A 212 -8.32 -1.31 18.97
N ALA A 213 -8.76 -0.75 20.11
CA ALA A 213 -9.14 -1.56 21.28
C ALA A 213 -10.23 -2.58 20.93
N LYS A 214 -11.28 -2.16 20.21
CA LYS A 214 -12.33 -3.06 19.73
C LYS A 214 -11.79 -4.16 18.81
N SER A 215 -10.84 -3.84 17.94
CA SER A 215 -10.20 -4.80 17.03
C SER A 215 -9.39 -5.85 17.81
N LEU A 216 -8.62 -5.43 18.82
CA LEU A 216 -7.84 -6.34 19.69
C LEU A 216 -8.73 -7.25 20.52
N VAL A 217 -9.88 -6.76 21.01
CA VAL A 217 -10.88 -7.58 21.70
C VAL A 217 -11.45 -8.66 20.77
N ALA A 218 -11.76 -8.28 19.52
CA ALA A 218 -12.26 -9.22 18.53
C ALA A 218 -11.21 -10.28 18.16
N GLN A 219 -9.95 -9.86 18.01
CA GLN A 219 -8.83 -10.76 17.76
C GLN A 219 -8.66 -11.78 18.90
N ALA A 220 -8.61 -11.32 20.15
CA ALA A 220 -8.47 -12.20 21.31
C ALA A 220 -9.59 -13.25 21.40
N LYS A 221 -10.82 -12.84 21.07
CA LYS A 221 -11.97 -13.76 21.02
C LYS A 221 -11.77 -14.86 19.98
N GLU A 222 -11.26 -14.53 18.79
CA GLU A 222 -10.99 -15.52 17.74
C GLU A 222 -9.78 -16.41 18.05
N GLU A 223 -8.80 -15.90 18.78
CA GLU A 223 -7.65 -16.65 19.26
C GLU A 223 -8.02 -17.62 20.42
N GLY A 224 -9.26 -17.61 20.89
CA GLY A 224 -9.71 -18.48 21.97
C GLY A 224 -9.26 -17.98 23.35
N ALA A 225 -9.35 -16.68 23.59
CA ALA A 225 -9.01 -16.09 24.88
C ALA A 225 -9.70 -16.80 26.06
N GLY A 226 -8.95 -17.07 27.12
CA GLY A 226 -9.46 -17.56 28.39
C GLY A 226 -10.30 -16.49 29.12
N ASP A 227 -11.05 -16.92 30.13
CA ASP A 227 -11.88 -16.01 30.93
C ASP A 227 -11.03 -15.16 31.88
N LEU A 228 -11.25 -13.84 31.82
CA LEU A 228 -10.65 -12.87 32.71
C LEU A 228 -11.66 -12.44 33.79
N PRO A 229 -11.47 -12.79 35.06
CA PRO A 229 -12.39 -12.37 36.11
C PRO A 229 -12.38 -10.85 36.31
N ALA A 230 -13.47 -10.33 36.86
CA ALA A 230 -13.56 -8.91 37.24
C ALA A 230 -12.53 -8.56 38.30
N PRO A 231 -11.97 -7.33 38.29
CA PRO A 231 -10.97 -6.90 39.26
C PRO A 231 -11.61 -6.75 40.64
N GLN A 232 -10.80 -6.92 41.67
CA GLN A 232 -11.26 -6.77 43.05
C GLN A 232 -11.46 -5.27 43.36
N ARG A 233 -12.62 -4.91 43.91
CA ARG A 233 -12.87 -3.57 44.41
C ARG A 233 -12.17 -3.37 45.74
N SER A 234 -11.26 -2.42 45.81
CA SER A 234 -10.45 -2.17 47.02
C SER A 234 -11.02 -1.02 47.86
N SER A 235 -11.59 0.01 47.24
CA SER A 235 -12.17 1.16 47.94
C SER A 235 -13.26 1.85 47.12
N SER A 236 -13.96 2.80 47.74
CA SER A 236 -14.91 3.70 47.04
C SER A 236 -14.95 5.05 47.72
N THR A 237 -15.06 6.10 46.93
CA THR A 237 -15.29 7.49 47.34
C THR A 237 -16.55 8.02 46.68
N ALA A 238 -17.08 9.12 47.19
CA ALA A 238 -18.32 9.72 46.68
C ALA A 238 -18.07 10.51 45.37
N GLY A 239 -17.67 9.84 44.32
CA GLY A 239 -17.50 10.41 42.98
C GLY A 239 -16.03 10.39 42.50
N GLY A 240 -15.82 10.83 41.26
CA GLY A 240 -14.51 10.79 40.58
C GLY A 240 -14.40 9.65 39.56
N SER A 241 -13.35 9.66 38.78
CA SER A 241 -13.04 8.58 37.82
C SER A 241 -12.70 7.29 38.57
N PRO A 242 -13.22 6.13 38.13
CA PRO A 242 -12.72 4.85 38.64
C PRO A 242 -11.25 4.67 38.27
N THR A 243 -10.51 4.06 39.19
CA THR A 243 -9.11 3.75 38.97
C THR A 243 -8.88 2.24 39.09
N VAL A 244 -8.14 1.63 38.17
CA VAL A 244 -7.72 0.25 38.28
C VAL A 244 -6.20 0.18 38.39
N THR A 245 -5.70 -0.49 39.42
CA THR A 245 -4.29 -0.81 39.63
C THR A 245 -4.04 -2.23 39.17
N ILE A 246 -3.15 -2.39 38.19
CA ILE A 246 -2.79 -3.68 37.61
C ILE A 246 -1.30 -3.93 37.85
N ARG A 247 -0.99 -5.12 38.33
CA ARG A 247 0.40 -5.58 38.56
C ARG A 247 0.72 -6.70 37.61
N ASN A 248 1.91 -6.66 37.02
CA ASN A 248 2.45 -7.72 36.21
C ASN A 248 3.48 -8.54 37.00
N ASP A 249 3.04 -9.59 37.69
CA ASP A 249 3.88 -10.53 38.39
C ASP A 249 4.35 -11.69 37.48
N SER A 250 4.39 -11.48 36.14
CA SER A 250 4.96 -12.44 35.18
C SER A 250 6.30 -11.95 34.62
N PRO A 251 7.19 -12.84 34.16
CA PRO A 251 8.45 -12.44 33.53
C PRO A 251 8.24 -11.80 32.13
N GLU A 252 7.08 -12.01 31.51
CA GLU A 252 6.79 -11.50 30.19
C GLU A 252 6.07 -10.12 30.26
N PRO A 253 6.41 -9.18 29.38
CA PRO A 253 5.64 -7.94 29.25
C PRO A 253 4.22 -8.24 28.77
N MET A 254 3.27 -7.37 29.10
CA MET A 254 1.87 -7.54 28.71
C MET A 254 1.25 -6.28 28.17
N ARG A 255 0.31 -6.47 27.26
CA ARG A 255 -0.61 -5.43 26.77
C ARG A 255 -1.97 -5.59 27.44
N ILE A 256 -2.48 -4.47 27.95
CA ILE A 256 -3.82 -4.36 28.55
C ILE A 256 -4.67 -3.50 27.67
N VAL A 257 -5.81 -4.02 27.24
CA VAL A 257 -6.75 -3.33 26.34
C VAL A 257 -8.05 -3.08 27.08
N PHE A 258 -8.50 -1.85 27.12
CA PHE A 258 -9.82 -1.47 27.61
C PHE A 258 -10.64 -0.96 26.41
N SER A 259 -11.74 -1.65 26.10
CA SER A 259 -12.67 -1.29 25.02
C SER A 259 -14.05 -1.03 25.59
N GLY A 260 -14.45 0.24 25.72
CA GLY A 260 -15.70 0.65 26.36
C GLY A 260 -16.00 2.13 26.10
N PRO A 261 -16.41 2.90 27.15
CA PRO A 261 -16.64 4.34 27.02
C PRO A 261 -15.46 5.11 26.42
N GLU A 262 -14.26 4.62 26.64
CA GLU A 262 -13.02 5.04 25.93
C GLU A 262 -12.25 3.81 25.45
N GLY A 263 -11.48 3.96 24.38
CA GLY A 263 -10.50 2.97 23.95
C GLY A 263 -9.15 3.30 24.59
N ARG A 264 -8.58 2.34 25.33
CA ARG A 264 -7.28 2.52 25.97
C ARG A 264 -6.44 1.26 25.81
N ILE A 265 -5.20 1.43 25.45
CA ILE A 265 -4.21 0.37 25.29
C ILE A 265 -2.99 0.75 26.11
N GLU A 266 -2.57 -0.11 27.01
CA GLU A 266 -1.46 0.10 27.92
C GLU A 266 -0.49 -1.07 27.81
N GLU A 267 0.79 -0.78 27.91
CA GLU A 267 1.87 -1.76 28.01
C GLU A 267 2.42 -1.74 29.43
N LEU A 268 2.67 -2.93 29.97
CA LEU A 268 3.30 -3.08 31.28
C LEU A 268 4.47 -4.06 31.15
N GLU A 269 5.64 -3.59 31.55
CA GLU A 269 6.89 -4.35 31.46
C GLU A 269 6.82 -5.68 32.20
N GLY A 270 7.65 -6.63 31.80
CA GLY A 270 7.83 -7.91 32.51
C GLY A 270 8.56 -7.72 33.85
N CYS A 271 8.27 -8.59 34.78
CA CYS A 271 8.93 -8.64 36.06
C CYS A 271 10.21 -9.51 35.98
N THR A 272 11.40 -8.91 36.06
CA THR A 272 12.67 -9.60 35.91
C THR A 272 13.00 -10.58 37.04
N THR A 273 12.34 -10.44 38.22
CA THR A 273 12.53 -11.28 39.38
C THR A 273 11.39 -12.29 39.63
N CYS A 274 10.36 -12.20 38.83
CA CYS A 274 9.18 -13.07 38.92
C CYS A 274 9.45 -14.41 38.22
N GLN A 275 8.76 -15.44 38.70
CA GLN A 275 8.82 -16.79 38.12
C GLN A 275 7.49 -17.21 37.51
N GLU A 276 7.52 -18.23 36.70
CA GLU A 276 6.34 -18.93 36.24
C GLU A 276 5.98 -20.04 37.24
N TYR A 277 4.69 -20.31 37.36
CA TYR A 277 4.19 -21.34 38.29
C TYR A 277 3.79 -22.58 37.50
N ALA A 278 4.20 -23.77 37.97
CA ALA A 278 3.86 -25.03 37.35
C ALA A 278 2.59 -25.63 38.00
N GLY A 279 1.59 -25.93 37.20
CA GLY A 279 0.35 -26.60 37.61
C GLY A 279 -0.65 -25.69 38.30
N THR A 280 -0.37 -25.12 39.44
CA THR A 280 -1.24 -24.21 40.19
C THR A 280 -0.57 -22.87 40.43
N GLY A 281 -1.33 -21.78 40.28
CA GLY A 281 -0.83 -20.45 40.61
C GLY A 281 -0.71 -20.22 42.12
N PRO A 282 -0.10 -19.11 42.56
CA PRO A 282 -0.01 -18.71 43.94
C PRO A 282 -1.38 -18.42 44.55
N GLU A 283 -1.55 -18.66 45.85
CA GLU A 283 -2.80 -18.38 46.58
C GLU A 283 -3.18 -16.88 46.60
N SER A 284 -2.19 -16.01 46.49
CA SER A 284 -2.36 -14.56 46.44
C SER A 284 -1.36 -13.92 45.48
N CYS A 285 -1.63 -12.65 45.09
CA CYS A 285 -0.71 -11.89 44.25
C CYS A 285 0.70 -11.82 44.86
N PRO A 286 1.77 -12.19 44.11
CA PRO A 286 3.13 -12.19 44.59
C PRO A 286 3.67 -10.80 45.01
N ASN A 287 3.10 -9.75 44.47
CA ASN A 287 3.42 -8.33 44.72
C ASN A 287 4.89 -7.95 44.45
N GLN A 288 5.48 -8.49 43.38
CA GLN A 288 6.89 -8.31 43.01
C GLN A 288 7.08 -7.47 41.74
N GLY A 289 6.12 -7.53 40.83
CA GLY A 289 6.22 -6.98 39.48
C GLY A 289 5.84 -5.49 39.37
N PRO A 290 6.08 -4.92 38.19
CA PRO A 290 5.72 -3.54 37.91
C PRO A 290 4.21 -3.32 38.00
N VAL A 291 3.83 -2.08 38.35
CA VAL A 291 2.43 -1.68 38.62
C VAL A 291 2.06 -0.56 37.66
N GLY A 292 0.91 -0.71 36.97
CA GLY A 292 0.24 0.36 36.24
C GLY A 292 -1.02 0.81 36.99
N GLU A 293 -1.27 2.12 37.01
CA GLU A 293 -2.49 2.71 37.57
C GLU A 293 -3.22 3.48 36.47
N TYR A 294 -4.48 3.11 36.24
CA TYR A 294 -5.24 3.60 35.10
C TYR A 294 -6.57 4.20 35.56
N ALA A 295 -6.69 5.52 35.44
CA ALA A 295 -7.96 6.22 35.61
C ALA A 295 -8.79 6.06 34.33
N LEU A 296 -10.01 5.55 34.46
CA LEU A 296 -10.92 5.26 33.35
C LEU A 296 -12.19 6.10 33.45
N GLN A 297 -12.95 6.21 32.36
CA GLN A 297 -14.30 6.71 32.44
C GLN A 297 -15.22 5.63 33.10
N PRO A 298 -16.26 6.05 33.88
CA PRO A 298 -17.21 5.09 34.41
C PRO A 298 -17.98 4.37 33.28
N GLY A 299 -18.18 3.06 33.42
CA GLY A 299 -18.93 2.28 32.46
C GLY A 299 -18.45 0.82 32.36
N GLU A 300 -18.94 0.13 31.36
CA GLU A 300 -18.60 -1.25 31.06
C GLU A 300 -17.51 -1.31 30.02
N TYR A 301 -16.50 -2.15 30.23
CA TYR A 301 -15.37 -2.38 29.36
C TYR A 301 -15.23 -3.87 29.03
N ASP A 302 -15.06 -4.20 27.76
CA ASP A 302 -14.40 -5.42 27.36
C ASP A 302 -12.89 -5.24 27.59
N VAL A 303 -12.31 -6.08 28.41
CA VAL A 303 -10.87 -6.02 28.77
C VAL A 303 -10.14 -7.24 28.23
N VAL A 304 -9.00 -7.02 27.57
CA VAL A 304 -8.12 -8.08 27.13
C VAL A 304 -6.74 -7.87 27.75
N VAL A 305 -6.15 -8.97 28.22
CA VAL A 305 -4.73 -9.01 28.65
C VAL A 305 -4.03 -10.06 27.81
N LYS A 306 -2.94 -9.66 27.17
CA LYS A 306 -2.13 -10.51 26.29
C LYS A 306 -0.65 -10.28 26.55
N SER A 307 0.14 -11.37 26.64
CA SER A 307 1.61 -11.25 26.62
C SER A 307 2.07 -10.65 25.29
N THR A 308 3.05 -9.74 25.37
CA THR A 308 3.75 -9.16 24.21
C THR A 308 5.21 -9.64 24.12
N GLY A 309 5.62 -10.50 25.06
CA GLY A 309 6.95 -11.09 25.09
C GLY A 309 7.15 -12.25 24.11
N SER A 310 8.25 -12.97 24.29
CA SER A 310 8.66 -14.04 23.37
C SER A 310 7.89 -15.34 23.56
N LYS A 311 7.32 -15.56 24.73
CA LYS A 311 6.54 -16.78 25.02
C LYS A 311 5.11 -16.65 24.52
N ARG A 312 4.61 -17.75 23.95
CA ARG A 312 3.22 -17.84 23.53
C ARG A 312 2.34 -18.11 24.76
N VAL A 313 1.69 -17.06 25.25
CA VAL A 313 0.70 -17.12 26.32
C VAL A 313 -0.68 -16.84 25.71
N ASN A 314 -1.68 -17.66 26.03
CA ASN A 314 -3.05 -17.41 25.58
C ASN A 314 -3.55 -16.08 26.13
N PRO A 315 -4.23 -15.25 25.33
CA PRO A 315 -4.84 -14.03 25.85
C PRO A 315 -5.99 -14.36 26.80
N PHE A 316 -6.30 -13.42 27.69
CA PHE A 316 -7.47 -13.48 28.56
C PHE A 316 -8.41 -12.33 28.25
N LYS A 317 -9.73 -12.58 28.28
CA LYS A 317 -10.77 -11.59 28.00
C LYS A 317 -11.85 -11.66 29.07
N GLY A 318 -12.32 -10.50 29.52
CA GLY A 318 -13.46 -10.38 30.45
C GLY A 318 -14.20 -9.07 30.25
N THR A 319 -15.35 -8.95 30.89
CA THR A 319 -16.13 -7.72 30.95
C THR A 319 -16.05 -7.16 32.37
N TRP A 320 -15.60 -5.90 32.48
CA TRP A 320 -15.39 -5.21 33.75
C TRP A 320 -16.32 -4.00 33.85
N THR A 321 -17.01 -3.86 34.97
CA THR A 321 -17.85 -2.68 35.26
C THR A 321 -17.07 -1.72 36.18
N MET A 322 -16.72 -0.55 35.65
CA MET A 322 -16.00 0.49 36.36
C MET A 322 -16.97 1.54 36.91
N ASN A 323 -17.22 1.50 38.21
CA ASN A 323 -18.15 2.44 38.87
C ASN A 323 -17.42 3.71 39.31
N ALA A 324 -18.05 4.86 39.11
CA ALA A 324 -17.51 6.16 39.53
C ALA A 324 -17.04 6.13 40.99
N GLY A 325 -15.88 6.74 41.27
CA GLY A 325 -15.28 6.83 42.59
C GLY A 325 -14.78 5.51 43.18
N SER A 326 -14.71 4.43 42.42
CA SER A 326 -14.24 3.13 42.90
C SER A 326 -12.79 2.88 42.47
N THR A 327 -12.02 2.26 43.36
CA THR A 327 -10.69 1.76 43.06
C THR A 327 -10.74 0.24 42.97
N TYR A 328 -10.05 -0.28 41.96
CA TYR A 328 -9.97 -1.72 41.67
C TYR A 328 -8.54 -2.17 41.62
N THR A 329 -8.29 -3.46 41.91
CA THR A 329 -6.95 -4.07 41.83
C THR A 329 -7.04 -5.40 41.10
N ASN A 330 -5.99 -5.72 40.33
CA ASN A 330 -5.79 -7.02 39.72
C ASN A 330 -4.29 -7.30 39.59
N CYS A 331 -3.91 -8.59 39.53
CA CYS A 331 -2.54 -8.99 39.21
C CYS A 331 -2.54 -10.17 38.22
N PHE A 332 -1.49 -10.25 37.46
CA PHE A 332 -1.29 -11.27 36.43
C PHE A 332 0.03 -12.01 36.65
N TYR A 333 0.00 -13.32 36.54
CA TYR A 333 1.13 -14.21 36.59
C TYR A 333 0.93 -15.34 35.57
N ILE A 334 2.00 -15.99 35.18
CA ILE A 334 1.94 -17.09 34.20
C ILE A 334 1.90 -18.42 34.97
N VAL A 335 0.94 -19.28 34.62
CA VAL A 335 0.85 -20.67 35.04
C VAL A 335 1.08 -21.56 33.83
N THR A 336 2.08 -22.45 33.92
CA THR A 336 2.37 -23.43 32.88
C THR A 336 1.72 -24.77 33.23
N ASN A 337 0.97 -25.35 32.29
CA ASN A 337 0.46 -26.72 32.44
C ASN A 337 1.46 -27.69 31.80
N PRO A 338 1.83 -28.81 32.50
CA PRO A 338 2.80 -29.75 31.94
C PRO A 338 2.36 -30.47 30.66
N VAL A 339 1.08 -30.29 30.24
CA VAL A 339 0.58 -30.87 28.99
C VAL A 339 0.96 -30.01 27.77
N ASP A 340 1.33 -28.74 27.98
CA ASP A 340 1.69 -27.79 26.88
C ASP A 340 3.15 -27.91 26.44
N GLU A 341 3.98 -28.71 27.14
CA GLU A 341 5.41 -28.96 26.83
C GLU A 341 5.64 -30.20 25.96
N GLN A 342 4.71 -30.65 25.12
CA GLN A 342 5.06 -31.67 24.13
C GLN A 342 6.09 -31.13 23.12
N PRO A 343 7.32 -31.65 23.11
CA PRO A 343 8.29 -31.28 22.11
C PRO A 343 7.74 -31.68 20.74
N THR A 344 7.66 -30.73 19.83
CA THR A 344 7.44 -31.02 18.43
C THR A 344 8.56 -31.96 17.98
N SER A 345 8.26 -33.26 17.91
CA SER A 345 9.11 -34.24 17.25
C SER A 345 9.22 -33.85 15.80
N THR A 346 10.37 -33.32 15.45
CA THR A 346 10.79 -33.14 14.07
C THR A 346 10.99 -34.51 13.43
N PRO A 347 10.41 -34.82 12.24
CA PRO A 347 10.80 -35.97 11.45
C PRO A 347 12.15 -35.77 10.76
#